data_1425461a14bfcca791b5e7c8743db680
#
_entry.id   1425461a14bfcca791b5e7c8743db680
#
_cell.length_a   1.000
_cell.length_b   1.000
_cell.length_c   1.000
_cell.angle_alpha   90.00
_cell.angle_beta   90.00
_cell.angle_gamma   90.00
#
_symmetry.space_group_name_H-M   'P 1'
#
loop_
_entity.id
_entity.type
_entity.pdbx_description
1 polymer ?
#
loop_
_entity_poly.entity_id
_entity_poly.type
_entity_poly.pdbx_seq_one_letter_code
_entity_poly.pdbx_strand_id
1 'polypeptide(L)'
;MEKNIAVIKGDGIGPEIVNEAIKVLDAIAKKYNHTFNYKNILMGGCSIDAYGVPLTDEALEVAKNSDAVLLGSIGGDTNTSPWYKLDPTLRPEAGLLKIRKELGLFANLRPAYLYKEL
;
A
#
# COMPACT_ATOMS: atom_id res chain seq x y z
N MET A 1 4.23 -4.25 -22.37
CA MET A 1 5.03 -4.81 -21.25
C MET A 1 4.14 -5.55 -20.27
N GLU A 2 4.69 -6.50 -19.53
CA GLU A 2 4.01 -7.20 -18.43
C GLU A 2 4.68 -6.85 -17.11
N LYS A 3 3.87 -6.55 -16.07
CA LYS A 3 4.37 -6.17 -14.75
C LYS A 3 3.52 -6.78 -13.64
N ASN A 4 4.20 -7.25 -12.60
CA ASN A 4 3.57 -7.75 -11.38
C ASN A 4 3.51 -6.63 -10.34
N ILE A 5 2.33 -6.34 -9.81
CA ILE A 5 2.10 -5.24 -8.88
C ILE A 5 1.52 -5.82 -7.58
N ALA A 6 2.26 -5.67 -6.47
CA ALA A 6 1.70 -5.93 -5.16
C ALA A 6 0.76 -4.78 -4.79
N VAL A 7 -0.46 -5.10 -4.37
CA VAL A 7 -1.50 -4.13 -4.05
C VAL A 7 -1.79 -4.16 -2.56
N ILE A 8 -1.55 -3.04 -1.89
CA ILE A 8 -1.86 -2.82 -0.48
C ILE A 8 -2.98 -1.78 -0.42
N LYS A 9 -4.22 -2.25 -0.26
CA LYS A 9 -5.35 -1.34 -0.08
C LYS A 9 -5.26 -0.60 1.25
N GLY A 10 -4.79 -1.29 2.30
CA GLY A 10 -4.59 -0.73 3.62
C GLY A 10 -5.89 -0.46 4.35
N ASP A 11 -5.93 0.65 5.08
CA ASP A 11 -6.96 0.99 6.05
C ASP A 11 -7.81 2.19 5.62
N GLY A 12 -8.95 2.39 6.28
CA GLY A 12 -9.80 3.56 6.10
C GLY A 12 -10.26 3.76 4.65
N ILE A 13 -9.89 4.87 4.04
CA ILE A 13 -10.23 5.22 2.64
C ILE A 13 -9.38 4.45 1.62
N GLY A 14 -8.34 3.74 2.06
CA GLY A 14 -7.39 3.05 1.18
C GLY A 14 -8.02 2.16 0.13
N PRO A 15 -8.97 1.27 0.46
CA PRO A 15 -9.65 0.43 -0.52
C PRO A 15 -10.36 1.21 -1.63
N GLU A 16 -11.02 2.33 -1.30
CA GLU A 16 -11.69 3.18 -2.29
C GLU A 16 -10.70 3.79 -3.28
N ILE A 17 -9.68 4.47 -2.79
CA ILE A 17 -8.70 5.17 -3.66
C ILE A 17 -7.89 4.20 -4.50
N VAL A 18 -7.53 3.03 -3.95
CA VAL A 18 -6.79 2.00 -4.69
C VAL A 18 -7.66 1.39 -5.80
N ASN A 19 -8.95 1.16 -5.55
CA ASN A 19 -9.85 0.67 -6.58
C ASN A 19 -9.95 1.66 -7.76
N GLU A 20 -10.00 2.96 -7.51
CA GLU A 20 -9.98 3.96 -8.58
C GLU A 20 -8.63 4.02 -9.31
N ALA A 21 -7.52 3.90 -8.58
CA ALA A 21 -6.19 3.81 -9.19
C ALA A 21 -6.05 2.59 -10.13
N ILE A 22 -6.58 1.44 -9.73
CA ILE A 22 -6.57 0.23 -10.57
C ILE A 22 -7.36 0.44 -11.86
N LYS A 23 -8.53 1.10 -11.81
CA LYS A 23 -9.30 1.44 -13.04
C LYS A 23 -8.47 2.26 -14.03
N VAL A 24 -7.69 3.22 -13.53
CA VAL A 24 -6.79 4.02 -14.38
C VAL A 24 -5.68 3.16 -14.96
N LEU A 25 -5.05 2.31 -14.15
CA LEU A 25 -4.01 1.38 -14.62
C LEU A 25 -4.54 0.43 -15.69
N ASP A 26 -5.74 -0.12 -15.51
CA ASP A 26 -6.39 -1.01 -16.48
C ASP A 26 -6.70 -0.29 -17.80
N ALA A 27 -7.15 0.97 -17.74
CA ALA A 27 -7.38 1.78 -18.91
C ALA A 27 -6.08 2.05 -19.69
N ILE A 28 -4.98 2.33 -18.96
CA ILE A 28 -3.64 2.51 -19.54
C ILE A 28 -3.14 1.20 -20.15
N ALA A 29 -3.30 0.09 -19.43
CA ALA A 29 -2.91 -1.24 -19.90
C ALA A 29 -3.60 -1.56 -21.23
N LYS A 30 -4.91 -1.34 -21.31
CA LYS A 30 -5.69 -1.52 -22.55
C LYS A 30 -5.22 -0.60 -23.67
N LYS A 31 -5.00 0.68 -23.37
CA LYS A 31 -4.61 1.70 -24.37
C LYS A 31 -3.25 1.42 -25.00
N TYR A 32 -2.28 0.96 -24.20
CA TYR A 32 -0.89 0.78 -24.60
C TYR A 32 -0.46 -0.68 -24.74
N ASN A 33 -1.41 -1.61 -24.70
CA ASN A 33 -1.18 -3.05 -24.80
C ASN A 33 -0.17 -3.55 -23.75
N HIS A 34 -0.44 -3.21 -22.48
CA HIS A 34 0.30 -3.69 -21.32
C HIS A 34 -0.52 -4.75 -20.56
N THR A 35 0.15 -5.54 -19.74
CA THR A 35 -0.47 -6.47 -18.80
C THR A 35 0.01 -6.15 -17.39
N PHE A 36 -0.92 -5.87 -16.48
CA PHE A 36 -0.63 -5.70 -15.06
C PHE A 36 -1.27 -6.82 -14.26
N ASN A 37 -0.44 -7.61 -13.58
CA ASN A 37 -0.86 -8.70 -12.71
C ASN A 37 -0.90 -8.19 -11.27
N TYR A 38 -2.09 -8.05 -10.70
CA TYR A 38 -2.25 -7.53 -9.34
C TYR A 38 -2.27 -8.65 -8.31
N LYS A 39 -1.48 -8.52 -7.25
CA LYS A 39 -1.46 -9.42 -6.11
C LYS A 39 -1.77 -8.65 -4.83
N ASN A 40 -2.97 -8.87 -4.28
CA ASN A 40 -3.38 -8.19 -3.04
C ASN A 40 -2.65 -8.78 -1.84
N ILE A 41 -2.12 -7.89 -0.99
CA ILE A 41 -1.51 -8.22 0.30
C ILE A 41 -2.04 -7.27 1.37
N LEU A 42 -2.07 -7.73 2.63
CA LEU A 42 -2.50 -6.91 3.76
C LEU A 42 -1.31 -6.22 4.42
N MET A 43 -1.49 -4.96 4.77
CA MET A 43 -0.57 -4.19 5.61
C MET A 43 -1.35 -3.11 6.37
N GLY A 44 -0.92 -2.83 7.59
CA GLY A 44 -1.55 -1.85 8.45
C GLY A 44 -2.52 -2.46 9.45
N GLY A 45 -3.56 -1.74 9.82
CA GLY A 45 -4.58 -2.18 10.75
C GLY A 45 -5.32 -3.42 10.28
N CYS A 46 -5.64 -3.51 9.00
CA CYS A 46 -6.29 -4.69 8.42
C CYS A 46 -5.43 -5.96 8.55
N SER A 47 -4.10 -5.85 8.50
CA SER A 47 -3.18 -6.96 8.75
C SER A 47 -3.12 -7.32 10.23
N ILE A 48 -3.15 -6.33 11.12
CA ILE A 48 -3.20 -6.55 12.57
C ILE A 48 -4.48 -7.31 12.95
N ASP A 49 -5.63 -6.91 12.40
CA ASP A 49 -6.91 -7.55 12.68
C ASP A 49 -6.95 -9.01 12.19
N ALA A 50 -6.29 -9.30 11.06
CA ALA A 50 -6.26 -10.64 10.49
C ALA A 50 -5.17 -11.55 11.08
N TYR A 51 -3.99 -11.01 11.40
CA TYR A 51 -2.79 -11.80 11.71
C TYR A 51 -2.06 -11.35 12.99
N GLY A 52 -2.51 -10.31 13.67
CA GLY A 52 -1.87 -9.77 14.88
C GLY A 52 -0.59 -8.95 14.62
N VAL A 53 -0.18 -8.78 13.38
CA VAL A 53 1.01 -8.02 13.00
C VAL A 53 0.73 -7.06 11.84
N PRO A 54 1.39 -5.89 11.78
CA PRO A 54 1.10 -4.88 10.76
C PRO A 54 1.57 -5.26 9.34
N LEU A 55 2.48 -6.23 9.23
CA LEU A 55 2.97 -6.78 7.96
C LEU A 55 3.56 -8.16 8.20
N THR A 56 2.98 -9.18 7.57
CA THR A 56 3.49 -10.55 7.63
C THR A 56 4.72 -10.72 6.74
N ASP A 57 5.52 -11.73 7.00
CA ASP A 57 6.71 -12.02 6.17
C ASP A 57 6.30 -12.50 4.78
N GLU A 58 5.19 -13.25 4.67
CA GLU A 58 4.63 -13.69 3.38
C GLU A 58 4.20 -12.49 2.51
N ALA A 59 3.52 -11.49 3.11
CA ALA A 59 3.13 -10.27 2.39
C ALA A 59 4.37 -9.48 1.95
N LEU A 60 5.39 -9.40 2.79
CA LEU A 60 6.66 -8.76 2.47
C LEU A 60 7.37 -9.45 1.30
N GLU A 61 7.41 -10.77 1.28
CA GLU A 61 8.01 -11.53 0.17
C GLU A 61 7.26 -11.31 -1.15
N VAL A 62 5.93 -11.21 -1.11
CA VAL A 62 5.15 -10.83 -2.30
C VAL A 62 5.55 -9.46 -2.82
N ALA A 63 5.70 -8.48 -1.93
CA ALA A 63 6.13 -7.14 -2.30
C ALA A 63 7.55 -7.12 -2.90
N LYS A 64 8.50 -7.86 -2.30
CA LYS A 64 9.88 -8.00 -2.80
C LYS A 64 9.95 -8.64 -4.20
N ASN A 65 9.07 -9.58 -4.48
CA ASN A 65 9.01 -10.29 -5.77
C ASN A 65 8.12 -9.60 -6.82
N SER A 66 7.63 -8.40 -6.53
CA SER A 66 6.83 -7.61 -7.46
C SER A 66 7.68 -6.51 -8.11
N ASP A 67 7.29 -6.08 -9.32
CA ASP A 67 7.95 -4.96 -10.02
C ASP A 67 7.65 -3.61 -9.35
N ALA A 68 6.47 -3.50 -8.71
CA ALA A 68 6.04 -2.29 -8.01
C ALA A 68 5.07 -2.64 -6.88
N VAL A 69 4.92 -1.70 -5.94
CA VAL A 69 3.91 -1.76 -4.87
C VAL A 69 2.97 -0.56 -5.01
N LEU A 70 1.69 -0.84 -5.17
CA LEU A 70 0.62 0.16 -5.12
C LEU A 70 0.06 0.20 -3.70
N LEU A 71 0.23 1.33 -3.02
CA LEU A 71 -0.19 1.51 -1.63
C LEU A 71 -1.31 2.56 -1.54
N GLY A 72 -2.37 2.22 -0.81
CA GLY A 72 -3.45 3.14 -0.45
C GLY A 72 -3.13 3.98 0.77
N SER A 73 -3.79 3.70 1.89
CA SER A 73 -3.56 4.38 3.16
C SER A 73 -3.37 3.41 4.32
N ILE A 74 -2.61 3.81 5.32
CA ILE A 74 -2.30 3.00 6.50
C ILE A 74 -2.64 3.77 7.77
N GLY A 75 -3.24 3.06 8.73
CA GLY A 75 -3.58 3.59 10.02
C GLY A 75 -5.00 4.13 10.11
N GLY A 76 -5.32 4.72 11.23
CA GLY A 76 -6.64 5.27 11.55
C GLY A 76 -6.54 6.42 12.54
N ASP A 77 -7.66 6.79 13.13
CA ASP A 77 -7.68 7.80 14.19
C ASP A 77 -6.91 7.30 15.43
N THR A 78 -5.90 8.05 15.83
CA THR A 78 -5.02 7.69 16.95
C THR A 78 -5.73 7.64 18.29
N ASN A 79 -6.87 8.32 18.45
CA ASN A 79 -7.63 8.37 19.69
C ASN A 79 -8.65 7.23 19.79
N THR A 80 -9.21 6.78 18.67
CA THR A 80 -10.33 5.85 18.65
C THR A 80 -9.96 4.45 18.15
N SER A 81 -8.96 4.30 17.28
CA SER A 81 -8.58 3.01 16.75
C SER A 81 -7.88 2.13 17.80
N PRO A 82 -8.27 0.86 17.93
CA PRO A 82 -7.68 -0.04 18.93
C PRO A 82 -6.20 -0.33 18.70
N TRP A 83 -5.71 -0.18 17.49
CA TRP A 83 -4.32 -0.45 17.10
C TRP A 83 -3.31 0.42 17.83
N TYR A 84 -3.70 1.65 18.24
CA TYR A 84 -2.80 2.59 18.93
C TYR A 84 -2.63 2.30 20.43
N LYS A 85 -3.40 1.34 20.97
CA LYS A 85 -3.18 0.77 22.30
C LYS A 85 -2.09 -0.31 22.32
N LEU A 86 -1.67 -0.78 21.14
CA LEU A 86 -0.60 -1.76 21.00
C LEU A 86 0.78 -1.12 21.17
N ASP A 87 1.78 -1.98 21.38
CA ASP A 87 3.18 -1.58 21.35
C ASP A 87 3.49 -0.86 20.02
N PRO A 88 4.32 0.20 20.02
CA PRO A 88 4.67 0.93 18.81
C PRO A 88 5.16 0.06 17.64
N THR A 89 5.82 -1.06 17.92
CA THR A 89 6.31 -2.01 16.91
C THR A 89 5.20 -2.82 16.25
N LEU A 90 4.02 -2.84 16.83
CA LEU A 90 2.84 -3.55 16.34
C LEU A 90 1.78 -2.60 15.76
N ARG A 91 2.03 -1.30 15.73
CA ARG A 91 1.09 -0.32 15.14
C ARG A 91 1.12 -0.35 13.61
N PRO A 92 0.08 0.12 12.95
CA PRO A 92 0.01 0.14 11.47
C PRO A 92 1.24 0.74 10.79
N GLU A 93 1.76 1.84 11.32
CA GLU A 93 2.92 2.56 10.78
C GLU A 93 4.22 1.74 10.82
N ALA A 94 4.35 0.81 11.76
CA ALA A 94 5.50 -0.08 11.82
C ALA A 94 5.61 -0.97 10.57
N GLY A 95 4.47 -1.40 10.02
CA GLY A 95 4.42 -2.12 8.74
C GLY A 95 4.93 -1.27 7.58
N LEU A 96 4.54 0.01 7.54
CA LEU A 96 4.98 0.96 6.50
C LEU A 96 6.49 1.22 6.59
N LEU A 97 7.03 1.38 7.78
CA LEU A 97 8.47 1.57 7.97
C LEU A 97 9.25 0.29 7.61
N LYS A 98 8.73 -0.88 8.02
CA LYS A 98 9.34 -2.18 7.69
C LYS A 98 9.42 -2.38 6.17
N ILE A 99 8.32 -2.21 5.44
CA ILE A 99 8.31 -2.46 3.98
C ILE A 99 9.24 -1.49 3.25
N ARG A 100 9.29 -0.21 3.62
CA ARG A 100 10.21 0.76 3.02
C ARG A 100 11.66 0.38 3.21
N LYS A 101 12.03 -0.05 4.42
CA LYS A 101 13.38 -0.52 4.75
C LYS A 101 13.75 -1.78 3.94
N GLU A 102 12.86 -2.77 3.94
CA GLU A 102 13.09 -4.07 3.32
C GLU A 102 13.13 -4.03 1.79
N LEU A 103 12.43 -3.06 1.18
CA LEU A 103 12.51 -2.80 -0.25
C LEU A 103 13.71 -1.90 -0.63
N GLY A 104 14.51 -1.43 0.34
CA GLY A 104 15.67 -0.58 0.09
C GLY A 104 15.31 0.80 -0.49
N LEU A 105 14.13 1.34 -0.15
CA LEU A 105 13.69 2.63 -0.67
C LEU A 105 14.48 3.77 -0.03
N PHE A 106 15.10 4.61 -0.84
CA PHE A 106 15.97 5.70 -0.41
C PHE A 106 15.44 7.10 -0.74
N ALA A 107 14.42 7.22 -1.58
CA ALA A 107 13.83 8.49 -1.98
C ALA A 107 12.33 8.54 -1.66
N ASN A 108 11.87 9.67 -1.12
CA ASN A 108 10.46 9.94 -0.89
C ASN A 108 10.06 11.17 -1.74
N LEU A 109 9.48 10.92 -2.90
CA LEU A 109 9.05 11.96 -3.82
C LEU A 109 7.61 12.38 -3.50
N ARG A 110 7.42 13.66 -3.18
CA ARG A 110 6.11 14.25 -2.86
C ARG A 110 5.81 15.43 -3.78
N PRO A 111 5.45 15.18 -5.07
CA PRO A 111 5.17 16.26 -5.99
C PRO A 111 3.91 17.02 -5.57
N ALA A 112 3.96 18.33 -5.65
CA ALA A 112 2.81 19.21 -5.47
C ALA A 112 2.65 20.06 -6.73
N TYR A 113 1.49 19.98 -7.34
CA TYR A 113 1.18 20.73 -8.55
C TYR A 113 0.12 21.79 -8.25
N LEU A 114 0.42 23.04 -8.63
CA LEU A 114 -0.58 24.09 -8.68
C LEU A 114 -1.26 24.05 -10.05
N TYR A 115 -2.53 23.67 -10.07
CA TYR A 115 -3.31 23.72 -11.30
C TYR A 115 -3.61 25.18 -11.64
N LYS A 116 -3.56 25.51 -12.95
CA LYS A 116 -3.75 26.87 -13.44
C LYS A 116 -5.12 27.47 -13.03
N GLU A 117 -6.11 26.61 -12.87
CA GLU A 117 -7.48 26.95 -12.48
C GLU A 117 -7.63 27.21 -10.95
N LEU A 118 -6.64 26.90 -10.13
CA LEU A 118 -6.61 27.10 -8.67
C LEU A 118 -5.64 28.20 -8.28
#